data_2b1bcc98d6a42c2d027e5e189c008666
#
_entry.id   2b1bcc98d6a42c2d027e5e189c008666
#
_cell.length_a   1.000
_cell.length_b   1.000
_cell.length_c   1.000
_cell.angle_alpha   90.00
_cell.angle_beta   90.00
_cell.angle_gamma   90.00
#
_symmetry.space_group_name_H-M   'P 1'
#
loop_
_entity.id
_entity.type
_entity.pdbx_description
1 polymer ?
#
loop_
_entity_poly.entity_id
_entity_poly.type
_entity_poly.pdbx_seq_one_letter_code
_entity_poly.pdbx_strand_id
1 'polypeptide(L)'
;YRRQAQYGVTGAATVAEELDVAQRVLEYKSASYSIRRPAQIGAALGGADDALIDALGEFGSIIGRAFQLRDDVLGVYGEASVTGKPYGGDIREGKRTVLVRRALADSAPQAAAELEGILGAPGLTDADVSRAGRLIDESGARAHVEGIIDDSLTRAPAVLDRANLTPDGRTALGELAARSVQRAH
;
A
#
# COMPACT_ATOMS: atom_id res chain seq x y z
N TYR A 1 4.50 4.13 -12.28
CA TYR A 1 4.79 5.14 -11.22
C TYR A 1 5.55 6.35 -11.78
N ARG A 2 6.67 6.21 -12.53
CA ARG A 2 7.37 7.37 -13.14
C ARG A 2 6.48 8.21 -14.08
N ARG A 3 5.58 7.58 -14.86
CA ARG A 3 4.67 8.28 -15.77
C ARG A 3 3.38 8.76 -15.07
N GLN A 4 2.98 8.16 -13.96
CA GLN A 4 1.77 8.54 -13.22
C GLN A 4 1.97 9.76 -12.31
N ALA A 5 3.19 10.00 -11.83
CA ALA A 5 3.53 11.23 -11.12
C ALA A 5 3.47 12.48 -12.03
N GLN A 6 3.49 12.31 -13.36
CA GLN A 6 3.37 13.43 -14.31
C GLN A 6 1.93 13.88 -14.58
N TYR A 7 0.94 13.11 -14.17
CA TYR A 7 -0.47 13.49 -14.34
C TYR A 7 -0.96 14.29 -13.14
N GLY A 8 -0.70 15.58 -13.14
CA GLY A 8 -1.38 16.53 -12.26
C GLY A 8 -0.54 17.59 -11.55
N VAL A 9 0.78 17.63 -11.73
CA VAL A 9 1.60 18.65 -11.07
C VAL A 9 2.36 19.48 -12.12
N THR A 10 1.74 20.56 -12.52
CA THR A 10 2.41 21.65 -13.25
C THR A 10 2.90 22.66 -12.21
N GLY A 11 4.15 22.52 -11.77
CA GLY A 11 4.77 23.36 -10.76
C GLY A 11 5.57 22.50 -9.76
N ALA A 12 6.41 23.10 -8.93
CA ALA A 12 7.04 22.40 -7.81
C ALA A 12 5.95 22.02 -6.80
N ALA A 13 5.48 20.74 -6.83
CA ALA A 13 4.51 20.24 -5.89
C ALA A 13 5.10 20.25 -4.48
N THR A 14 4.29 20.60 -3.50
CA THR A 14 4.66 20.41 -2.10
C THR A 14 4.71 18.92 -1.77
N VAL A 15 5.50 18.55 -0.76
CA VAL A 15 5.61 17.17 -0.28
C VAL A 15 4.23 16.61 0.11
N ALA A 16 3.35 17.45 0.66
CA ALA A 16 1.98 17.08 1.01
C ALA A 16 1.13 16.72 -0.23
N GLU A 17 1.24 17.49 -1.32
CA GLU A 17 0.54 17.21 -2.58
C GLU A 17 1.03 15.92 -3.23
N GLU A 18 2.31 15.63 -3.15
CA GLU A 18 2.90 14.40 -3.66
C GLU A 18 2.44 13.17 -2.87
N LEU A 19 2.32 13.28 -1.56
CA LEU A 19 1.78 12.21 -0.70
C LEU A 19 0.30 11.96 -1.03
N ASP A 20 -0.51 13.00 -1.20
CA ASP A 20 -1.91 12.90 -1.59
C ASP A 20 -2.07 12.22 -2.97
N VAL A 21 -1.21 12.54 -3.93
CA VAL A 21 -1.18 11.85 -5.23
C VAL A 21 -0.86 10.37 -5.06
N ALA A 22 0.12 10.00 -4.22
CA ALA A 22 0.45 8.61 -3.97
C ALA A 22 -0.70 7.84 -3.33
N GLN A 23 -1.41 8.45 -2.36
CA GLN A 23 -2.59 7.89 -1.72
C GLN A 23 -3.75 7.70 -2.71
N ARG A 24 -4.00 8.66 -3.59
CA ARG A 24 -5.01 8.53 -4.65
C ARG A 24 -4.67 7.41 -5.64
N VAL A 25 -3.41 7.31 -6.05
CA VAL A 25 -2.96 6.21 -6.92
C VAL A 25 -3.18 4.86 -6.25
N LEU A 26 -2.84 4.74 -4.96
CA LEU A 26 -3.08 3.53 -4.18
C LEU A 26 -4.57 3.18 -4.14
N GLU A 27 -5.44 4.15 -3.85
CA GLU A 27 -6.89 3.94 -3.79
C GLU A 27 -7.45 3.46 -5.14
N TYR A 28 -7.19 4.17 -6.24
CA TYR A 28 -7.83 3.89 -7.52
C TYR A 28 -7.20 2.69 -8.25
N LYS A 29 -5.88 2.58 -8.27
CA LYS A 29 -5.18 1.55 -9.02
C LYS A 29 -5.19 0.19 -8.32
N SER A 30 -5.07 0.18 -6.99
CA SER A 30 -4.92 -1.05 -6.22
C SER A 30 -6.19 -1.37 -5.43
N ALA A 31 -6.59 -0.53 -4.48
CA ALA A 31 -7.72 -0.84 -3.60
C ALA A 31 -9.02 -0.96 -4.38
N SER A 32 -9.37 0.05 -5.18
CA SER A 32 -10.63 0.08 -5.90
C SER A 32 -10.68 -0.98 -7.01
N TYR A 33 -9.66 -1.00 -7.87
CA TYR A 33 -9.65 -1.88 -9.04
C TYR A 33 -9.51 -3.36 -8.67
N SER A 34 -8.58 -3.69 -7.76
CA SER A 34 -8.21 -5.08 -7.50
C SER A 34 -9.08 -5.77 -6.45
N ILE A 35 -9.70 -5.04 -5.51
CA ILE A 35 -10.44 -5.66 -4.39
C ILE A 35 -11.85 -5.09 -4.26
N ARG A 36 -12.02 -3.77 -4.12
CA ARG A 36 -13.33 -3.16 -3.87
C ARG A 36 -14.34 -3.49 -4.96
N ARG A 37 -14.02 -3.20 -6.22
CA ARG A 37 -14.95 -3.42 -7.35
C ARG A 37 -15.23 -4.89 -7.58
N PRO A 38 -14.26 -5.81 -7.61
CA PRO A 38 -14.53 -7.25 -7.68
C PRO A 38 -15.45 -7.76 -6.57
N ALA A 39 -15.26 -7.29 -5.31
CA ALA A 39 -16.13 -7.67 -4.20
C ALA A 39 -17.58 -7.18 -4.41
N GLN A 40 -17.78 -5.92 -4.83
CA GLN A 40 -19.09 -5.36 -5.14
C GLN A 40 -19.76 -6.09 -6.33
N ILE A 41 -19.01 -6.39 -7.38
CA ILE A 41 -19.52 -7.13 -8.55
C ILE A 41 -19.95 -8.53 -8.14
N GLY A 42 -19.12 -9.24 -7.35
CA GLY A 42 -19.47 -10.57 -6.83
C GLY A 42 -20.73 -10.55 -5.97
N ALA A 43 -20.89 -9.55 -5.10
CA ALA A 43 -22.10 -9.36 -4.31
C ALA A 43 -23.33 -9.13 -5.19
N ALA A 44 -23.24 -8.22 -6.15
CA ALA A 44 -24.35 -7.91 -7.07
C ALA A 44 -24.77 -9.14 -7.89
N LEU A 45 -23.81 -9.91 -8.41
CA LEU A 45 -24.08 -11.16 -9.14
C LEU A 45 -24.71 -12.24 -8.23
N GLY A 46 -24.38 -12.22 -6.93
CA GLY A 46 -24.99 -13.08 -5.92
C GLY A 46 -26.38 -12.64 -5.45
N GLY A 47 -26.93 -11.53 -6.00
CA GLY A 47 -28.25 -11.02 -5.63
C GLY A 47 -28.27 -10.27 -4.29
N ALA A 48 -27.12 -9.75 -3.85
CA ALA A 48 -27.04 -8.94 -2.65
C ALA A 48 -27.84 -7.65 -2.78
N ASP A 49 -28.38 -7.17 -1.66
CA ASP A 49 -28.97 -5.84 -1.59
C ASP A 49 -27.90 -4.73 -1.57
N ASP A 50 -28.33 -3.49 -1.74
CA ASP A 50 -27.43 -2.34 -1.80
C ASP A 50 -26.61 -2.19 -0.51
N ALA A 51 -27.18 -2.51 0.64
CA ALA A 51 -26.51 -2.41 1.95
C ALA A 51 -25.33 -3.39 2.04
N LEU A 52 -25.50 -4.63 1.55
CA LEU A 52 -24.41 -5.61 1.50
C LEU A 52 -23.36 -5.24 0.46
N ILE A 53 -23.76 -4.72 -0.71
CA ILE A 53 -22.84 -4.23 -1.75
C ILE A 53 -21.97 -3.09 -1.21
N ASP A 54 -22.57 -2.15 -0.46
CA ASP A 54 -21.84 -1.04 0.16
C ASP A 54 -20.89 -1.52 1.26
N ALA A 55 -21.32 -2.42 2.13
CA ALA A 55 -20.48 -3.01 3.17
C ALA A 55 -19.27 -3.75 2.57
N LEU A 56 -19.46 -4.54 1.52
CA LEU A 56 -18.35 -5.21 0.84
C LEU A 56 -17.46 -4.22 0.07
N GLY A 57 -18.02 -3.10 -0.38
CA GLY A 57 -17.25 -1.97 -0.92
C GLY A 57 -16.35 -1.32 0.13
N GLU A 58 -16.85 -1.07 1.34
CA GLU A 58 -16.09 -0.55 2.47
C GLU A 58 -14.98 -1.53 2.89
N PHE A 59 -15.33 -2.79 3.10
CA PHE A 59 -14.38 -3.87 3.41
C PHE A 59 -13.27 -3.96 2.36
N GLY A 60 -13.65 -3.98 1.07
CA GLY A 60 -12.70 -4.07 -0.03
C GLY A 60 -11.77 -2.86 -0.12
N SER A 61 -12.22 -1.65 0.23
CA SER A 61 -11.36 -0.46 0.30
C SER A 61 -10.35 -0.55 1.43
N ILE A 62 -10.77 -1.00 2.62
CA ILE A 62 -9.87 -1.16 3.78
C ILE A 62 -8.77 -2.17 3.47
N ILE A 63 -9.15 -3.37 3.03
CA ILE A 63 -8.19 -4.45 2.74
C ILE A 63 -7.34 -4.12 1.52
N GLY A 64 -7.90 -3.48 0.51
CA GLY A 64 -7.15 -3.11 -0.70
C GLY A 64 -6.04 -2.09 -0.43
N ARG A 65 -6.28 -1.17 0.49
CA ARG A 65 -5.23 -0.23 0.96
C ARG A 65 -4.14 -0.97 1.73
N ALA A 66 -4.52 -1.80 2.70
CA ALA A 66 -3.58 -2.58 3.49
C ALA A 66 -2.73 -3.51 2.60
N PHE A 67 -3.34 -4.18 1.64
CA PHE A 67 -2.67 -5.02 0.65
C PHE A 67 -1.58 -4.25 -0.13
N GLN A 68 -1.92 -3.06 -0.64
CA GLN A 68 -0.95 -2.26 -1.40
C GLN A 68 0.17 -1.71 -0.50
N LEU A 69 -0.17 -1.26 0.70
CA LEU A 69 0.84 -0.80 1.66
C LEU A 69 1.79 -1.93 2.05
N ARG A 70 1.28 -3.15 2.23
CA ARG A 70 2.12 -4.35 2.43
C ARG A 70 3.04 -4.61 1.24
N ASP A 71 2.51 -4.50 0.00
CA ASP A 71 3.32 -4.63 -1.21
C ASP A 71 4.43 -3.56 -1.28
N ASP A 72 4.14 -2.32 -0.89
CA ASP A 72 5.11 -1.23 -0.81
C ASP A 72 6.22 -1.52 0.22
N VAL A 73 5.87 -2.08 1.39
CA VAL A 73 6.85 -2.52 2.41
C VAL A 73 7.71 -3.65 1.86
N LEU A 74 7.10 -4.67 1.27
CA LEU A 74 7.82 -5.80 0.66
C LEU A 74 8.69 -5.38 -0.53
N GLY A 75 8.29 -4.34 -1.27
CA GLY A 75 9.09 -3.77 -2.36
C GLY A 75 10.42 -3.17 -1.90
N VAL A 76 10.51 -2.76 -0.64
CA VAL A 76 11.73 -2.21 -0.02
C VAL A 76 12.49 -3.27 0.78
N TYR A 77 11.79 -4.06 1.60
CA TYR A 77 12.41 -4.95 2.61
C TYR A 77 12.27 -6.44 2.31
N GLY A 78 11.40 -6.80 1.36
CA GLY A 78 11.13 -8.22 1.09
C GLY A 78 12.31 -8.95 0.49
N GLU A 79 12.55 -10.17 0.96
CA GLU A 79 13.56 -11.06 0.38
C GLU A 79 13.11 -11.58 -1.00
N ALA A 80 14.09 -11.81 -1.89
CA ALA A 80 13.82 -12.32 -3.24
C ALA A 80 13.14 -13.70 -3.23
N SER A 81 13.41 -14.51 -2.23
CA SER A 81 12.80 -15.83 -1.98
C SER A 81 11.29 -15.75 -1.74
N VAL A 82 10.82 -14.66 -1.15
CA VAL A 82 9.40 -14.42 -0.79
C VAL A 82 8.68 -13.62 -1.87
N THR A 83 9.34 -12.60 -2.40
CA THR A 83 8.73 -11.63 -3.32
C THR A 83 8.88 -12.01 -4.79
N GLY A 84 9.82 -12.90 -5.12
CA GLY A 84 10.23 -13.20 -6.50
C GLY A 84 10.92 -12.01 -7.19
N LYS A 85 11.22 -10.93 -6.47
CA LYS A 85 11.88 -9.72 -6.97
C LYS A 85 13.23 -9.52 -6.28
N PRO A 86 14.21 -8.86 -6.91
CA PRO A 86 15.45 -8.48 -6.24
C PRO A 86 15.17 -7.64 -4.98
N TYR A 87 15.99 -7.82 -3.94
CA TYR A 87 15.95 -7.02 -2.72
C TYR A 87 15.94 -5.52 -3.05
N GLY A 88 15.00 -4.78 -2.43
CA GLY A 88 14.85 -3.36 -2.66
C GLY A 88 14.43 -2.98 -4.08
N GLY A 89 13.65 -3.83 -4.76
CA GLY A 89 13.21 -3.59 -6.12
C GLY A 89 12.58 -2.21 -6.33
N ASP A 90 11.75 -1.75 -5.40
CA ASP A 90 11.10 -0.45 -5.49
C ASP A 90 12.08 0.74 -5.36
N ILE A 91 13.15 0.57 -4.56
CA ILE A 91 14.25 1.55 -4.46
C ILE A 91 15.02 1.61 -5.78
N ARG A 92 15.38 0.44 -6.35
CA ARG A 92 16.12 0.35 -7.61
C ARG A 92 15.34 0.91 -8.80
N GLU A 93 14.03 0.70 -8.82
CA GLU A 93 13.12 1.25 -9.84
C GLU A 93 12.78 2.75 -9.60
N GLY A 94 13.16 3.31 -8.45
CA GLY A 94 12.87 4.68 -8.07
C GLY A 94 11.37 4.93 -7.90
N LYS A 95 10.61 3.94 -7.39
CA LYS A 95 9.17 4.08 -7.19
C LYS A 95 8.87 5.04 -6.05
N ARG A 96 7.92 5.93 -6.30
CA ARG A 96 7.42 6.91 -5.35
C ARG A 96 6.15 6.38 -4.69
N THR A 97 6.27 5.27 -3.94
CA THR A 97 5.18 4.66 -3.19
C THR A 97 4.74 5.54 -2.01
N VAL A 98 3.62 5.19 -1.36
CA VAL A 98 3.18 5.90 -0.15
C VAL A 98 4.26 5.83 0.94
N LEU A 99 4.91 4.66 1.12
CA LEU A 99 6.00 4.48 2.07
C LEU A 99 7.17 5.43 1.79
N VAL A 100 7.64 5.49 0.55
CA VAL A 100 8.76 6.35 0.15
C VAL A 100 8.41 7.84 0.26
N ARG A 101 7.21 8.24 -0.18
CA ARG A 101 6.76 9.64 -0.07
C ARG A 101 6.63 10.07 1.39
N ARG A 102 6.12 9.19 2.24
CA ARG A 102 6.03 9.45 3.67
C ARG A 102 7.42 9.61 4.28
N ALA A 103 8.37 8.75 3.94
CA ALA A 103 9.74 8.86 4.41
C ALA A 103 10.40 10.18 4.01
N LEU A 104 10.23 10.60 2.75
CA LEU A 104 10.75 11.90 2.30
C LEU A 104 10.09 13.08 3.02
N ALA A 105 8.78 12.97 3.35
CA ALA A 105 8.05 14.02 4.06
C ALA A 105 8.49 14.18 5.52
N ASP A 106 8.76 13.06 6.20
CA ASP A 106 9.02 13.03 7.64
C ASP A 106 10.52 13.12 7.98
N SER A 107 11.40 12.97 6.98
CA SER A 107 12.85 13.05 7.18
C SER A 107 13.35 14.48 7.33
N ALA A 108 14.45 14.63 8.09
CA ALA A 108 15.21 15.87 8.05
C ALA A 108 15.72 16.16 6.63
N PRO A 109 15.90 17.44 6.24
CA PRO A 109 16.24 17.82 4.85
C PRO A 109 17.44 17.07 4.26
N GLN A 110 18.47 16.84 5.06
CA GLN A 110 19.68 16.14 4.62
C GLN A 110 19.39 14.65 4.34
N ALA A 111 18.66 13.98 5.22
CA ALA A 111 18.27 12.57 5.06
C ALA A 111 17.29 12.39 3.88
N ALA A 112 16.36 13.33 3.69
CA ALA A 112 15.47 13.34 2.54
C ALA A 112 16.24 13.50 1.23
N ALA A 113 17.21 14.41 1.17
CA ALA A 113 18.06 14.60 -0.02
C ALA A 113 18.93 13.35 -0.31
N GLU A 114 19.46 12.69 0.72
CA GLU A 114 20.21 11.44 0.57
C GLU A 114 19.32 10.34 0.00
N LEU A 115 18.12 10.12 0.58
CA LEU A 115 17.15 9.13 0.11
C LEU A 115 16.74 9.43 -1.35
N GLU A 116 16.44 10.69 -1.65
CA GLU A 116 16.09 11.13 -3.00
C GLU A 116 17.19 10.82 -4.02
N GLY A 117 18.46 11.02 -3.65
CA GLY A 117 19.63 10.73 -4.47
C GLY A 117 19.84 9.23 -4.75
N ILE A 118 19.42 8.36 -3.82
CA ILE A 118 19.51 6.91 -4.00
C ILE A 118 18.38 6.39 -4.92
N LEU A 119 17.17 6.92 -4.80
CA LEU A 119 15.99 6.39 -5.50
C LEU A 119 16.15 6.34 -7.03
N GLY A 120 16.28 5.13 -7.57
CA GLY A 120 16.38 4.89 -9.02
C GLY A 120 17.69 5.35 -9.64
N ALA A 121 18.72 5.59 -8.84
CA ALA A 121 20.04 5.92 -9.36
C ALA A 121 20.64 4.73 -10.15
N PRO A 122 21.40 4.99 -11.22
CA PRO A 122 22.06 3.93 -11.97
C PRO A 122 23.17 3.27 -11.14
N GLY A 123 23.29 1.94 -11.25
CA GLY A 123 24.40 1.20 -10.63
C GLY A 123 24.30 1.04 -9.11
N LEU A 124 23.09 1.13 -8.53
CA LEU A 124 22.87 0.91 -7.08
C LEU A 124 23.43 -0.43 -6.62
N THR A 125 24.25 -0.39 -5.58
CA THR A 125 24.71 -1.56 -4.82
C THR A 125 23.66 -2.00 -3.79
N ASP A 126 23.84 -3.19 -3.20
CA ASP A 126 22.99 -3.62 -2.08
C ASP A 126 23.21 -2.77 -0.83
N ALA A 127 24.41 -2.19 -0.67
CA ALA A 127 24.69 -1.26 0.42
C ALA A 127 23.87 0.05 0.30
N ASP A 128 23.71 0.57 -0.93
CA ASP A 128 22.89 1.77 -1.19
C ASP A 128 21.42 1.49 -0.92
N VAL A 129 20.92 0.33 -1.38
CA VAL A 129 19.55 -0.12 -1.09
C VAL A 129 19.32 -0.27 0.41
N SER A 130 20.26 -0.90 1.12
CA SER A 130 20.19 -1.05 2.58
C SER A 130 20.24 0.30 3.29
N ARG A 131 21.00 1.27 2.77
CA ARG A 131 21.03 2.65 3.31
C ARG A 131 19.68 3.34 3.12
N ALA A 132 19.06 3.21 1.95
CA ALA A 132 17.72 3.74 1.72
C ALA A 132 16.69 3.15 2.68
N GLY A 133 16.72 1.83 2.92
CA GLY A 133 15.86 1.16 3.90
C GLY A 133 16.03 1.74 5.31
N ARG A 134 17.27 1.95 5.76
CA ARG A 134 17.53 2.59 7.06
C ARG A 134 17.00 4.02 7.13
N LEU A 135 17.16 4.83 6.09
CA LEU A 135 16.60 6.19 6.04
C LEU A 135 15.07 6.18 6.17
N ILE A 136 14.41 5.22 5.53
CA ILE A 136 12.96 5.02 5.65
C ILE A 136 12.57 4.61 7.08
N ASP A 137 13.34 3.72 7.72
CA ASP A 137 13.10 3.33 9.12
C ASP A 137 13.34 4.51 10.08
N GLU A 138 14.44 5.24 9.93
CA GLU A 138 14.82 6.41 10.74
C GLU A 138 13.77 7.54 10.66
N SER A 139 13.08 7.68 9.52
CA SER A 139 11.98 8.65 9.35
C SER A 139 10.70 8.28 10.11
N GLY A 140 10.57 7.04 10.57
CA GLY A 140 9.33 6.50 11.17
C GLY A 140 8.26 6.10 10.15
N ALA A 141 8.48 6.29 8.84
CA ALA A 141 7.49 6.01 7.80
C ALA A 141 7.07 4.54 7.75
N ARG A 142 8.02 3.61 7.95
CA ARG A 142 7.70 2.18 8.02
C ARG A 142 6.76 1.86 9.17
N ALA A 143 7.07 2.32 10.37
CA ALA A 143 6.23 2.10 11.56
C ALA A 143 4.82 2.68 11.37
N HIS A 144 4.72 3.87 10.76
CA HIS A 144 3.44 4.48 10.43
C HIS A 144 2.62 3.64 9.43
N VAL A 145 3.24 3.14 8.37
CA VAL A 145 2.58 2.30 7.36
C VAL A 145 2.15 0.96 7.95
N GLU A 146 2.99 0.32 8.75
CA GLU A 146 2.64 -0.93 9.47
C GLU A 146 1.45 -0.69 10.41
N GLY A 147 1.41 0.43 11.13
CA GLY A 147 0.27 0.79 11.97
C GLY A 147 -1.04 0.92 11.18
N ILE A 148 -1.01 1.47 9.96
CA ILE A 148 -2.19 1.52 9.08
C ILE A 148 -2.63 0.11 8.64
N ILE A 149 -1.68 -0.77 8.36
CA ILE A 149 -1.95 -2.16 7.97
C ILE A 149 -2.64 -2.90 9.13
N ASP A 150 -2.10 -2.78 10.34
CA ASP A 150 -2.64 -3.43 11.54
C ASP A 150 -4.04 -2.90 11.91
N ASP A 151 -4.24 -1.58 11.84
CA ASP A 151 -5.55 -0.96 12.02
C ASP A 151 -6.57 -1.48 10.99
N SER A 152 -6.15 -1.65 9.74
CA SER A 152 -7.01 -2.20 8.69
C SER A 152 -7.43 -3.64 8.97
N LEU A 153 -6.52 -4.49 9.47
CA LEU A 153 -6.82 -5.86 9.88
C LEU A 153 -7.78 -5.93 11.09
N THR A 154 -7.79 -4.91 11.93
CA THR A 154 -8.72 -4.80 13.05
C THR A 154 -10.08 -4.29 12.60
N ARG A 155 -10.13 -3.31 11.69
CA ARG A 155 -11.37 -2.67 11.24
C ARG A 155 -12.16 -3.48 10.22
N ALA A 156 -11.49 -4.21 9.33
CA ALA A 156 -12.15 -4.95 8.26
C ALA A 156 -13.14 -6.02 8.78
N PRO A 157 -12.81 -6.85 9.79
CA PRO A 157 -13.77 -7.78 10.39
C PRO A 157 -15.02 -7.08 10.95
N ALA A 158 -14.86 -5.93 11.59
CA ALA A 158 -15.99 -5.17 12.14
C ALA A 158 -17.00 -4.70 11.06
N VAL A 159 -16.54 -4.49 9.82
CA VAL A 159 -17.44 -4.23 8.69
C VAL A 159 -18.23 -5.48 8.32
N LEU A 160 -17.56 -6.64 8.25
CA LEU A 160 -18.20 -7.92 7.93
C LEU A 160 -19.20 -8.33 9.02
N ASP A 161 -18.94 -8.02 10.29
CA ASP A 161 -19.83 -8.34 11.42
C ASP A 161 -21.17 -7.61 11.35
N ARG A 162 -21.16 -6.40 10.77
CA ARG A 162 -22.37 -5.59 10.55
C ARG A 162 -23.12 -5.95 9.26
N ALA A 163 -22.46 -6.65 8.35
CA ALA A 163 -23.02 -7.03 7.05
C ALA A 163 -23.90 -8.28 7.16
N ASN A 164 -24.97 -8.32 6.36
CA ASN A 164 -25.87 -9.48 6.27
C ASN A 164 -25.21 -10.61 5.46
N LEU A 165 -24.21 -11.24 6.04
CA LEU A 165 -23.45 -12.34 5.44
C LEU A 165 -23.78 -13.67 6.15
N THR A 166 -23.72 -14.75 5.37
CA THR A 166 -23.71 -16.09 5.97
C THR A 166 -22.44 -16.27 6.83
N PRO A 167 -22.47 -17.13 7.89
CA PRO A 167 -21.28 -17.40 8.69
C PRO A 167 -20.07 -17.84 7.84
N ASP A 168 -20.31 -18.73 6.88
CA ASP A 168 -19.26 -19.23 5.98
C ASP A 168 -18.68 -18.12 5.08
N GLY A 169 -19.54 -17.24 4.53
CA GLY A 169 -19.13 -16.11 3.72
C GLY A 169 -18.27 -15.12 4.51
N ARG A 170 -18.67 -14.84 5.77
CA ARG A 170 -17.91 -13.97 6.69
C ARG A 170 -16.53 -14.56 6.99
N THR A 171 -16.48 -15.85 7.33
CA THR A 171 -15.23 -16.56 7.62
C THR A 171 -14.31 -16.53 6.40
N ALA A 172 -14.81 -16.89 5.22
CA ALA A 172 -14.04 -16.93 4.00
C ALA A 172 -13.44 -15.56 3.62
N LEU A 173 -14.23 -14.48 3.74
CA LEU A 173 -13.75 -13.11 3.49
C LEU A 173 -12.71 -12.66 4.50
N GLY A 174 -12.89 -12.98 5.80
CA GLY A 174 -11.92 -12.69 6.84
C GLY A 174 -10.59 -13.39 6.63
N GLU A 175 -10.61 -14.69 6.32
CA GLU A 175 -9.41 -15.46 6.01
C GLU A 175 -8.69 -14.94 4.76
N LEU A 176 -9.46 -14.59 3.71
CA LEU A 176 -8.89 -14.05 2.48
C LEU A 176 -8.19 -12.71 2.75
N ALA A 177 -8.80 -11.84 3.55
CA ALA A 177 -8.22 -10.57 3.95
C ALA A 177 -6.91 -10.78 4.73
N ALA A 178 -6.93 -11.64 5.75
CA ALA A 178 -5.74 -11.94 6.54
C ALA A 178 -4.59 -12.46 5.66
N ARG A 179 -4.85 -13.46 4.81
CA ARG A 179 -3.84 -14.02 3.90
C ARG A 179 -3.29 -13.01 2.89
N SER A 180 -4.13 -12.09 2.41
CA SER A 180 -3.71 -11.10 1.43
C SER A 180 -2.76 -10.06 2.00
N VAL A 181 -2.88 -9.74 3.29
CA VAL A 181 -2.14 -8.68 3.98
C VAL A 181 -0.97 -9.23 4.82
N GLN A 182 -1.12 -10.41 5.42
CA GLN A 182 -0.11 -11.08 6.26
C GLN A 182 0.94 -11.84 5.44
N ARG A 183 1.30 -11.38 4.26
CA ARG A 183 2.40 -11.97 3.51
C ARG A 183 3.67 -11.88 4.34
N ALA A 184 4.33 -13.03 4.55
CA ALA A 184 5.55 -13.12 5.33
C ALA A 184 6.69 -12.30 4.73
N HIS A 185 7.55 -11.78 5.60
CA HIS A 185 8.81 -11.15 5.24
C HIS A 185 9.81 -12.19 4.76
#